data_f7596a6e2e2eafaea89f69ff0581487a
#
_entry.id   f7596a6e2e2eafaea89f69ff0581487a
#
_cell.length_a   1.000
_cell.length_b   1.000
_cell.length_c   1.000
_cell.angle_alpha   90.00
_cell.angle_beta   90.00
_cell.angle_gamma   90.00
#
_symmetry.space_group_name_H-M   'P 1'
#
loop_
_entity.id
_entity.type
_entity.pdbx_description
1 polymer ?
#
loop_
_entity_poly.entity_id
_entity_poly.type
_entity_poly.pdbx_seq_one_letter_code
_entity_poly.pdbx_strand_id
1 'polypeptide(L)'
;ESFIAEVYTEPKPLPKSGKSETASKKTPEVSAPAKEIPADESSQSDNANIPDGAQMEQILEQPKATCLLLSLAKSAGLATNNSSELAYKGKEFFLDAYQKALKNKTLQINIHKNKITFPMEEHDSGFHAVGVLTRSPAWEYGWKFNYLAENTSGAEKPEVKAKIQKPLTALEHLERCGYKIVQQVVPEKLPPIAVQRMAWKTGEALCDPVVVDFLQFIRTHMQSDGSFSFRIPKGASKKSFATLSEIAQTWDKMGLFAAIVIYPQNIVYELAQNETVRHFLSGKWLELFVEHQVQQILNRYQEEQGAEVSVCSNVVLSETASVGSTHELDVVFSINGKFFWVEAKSSSRSIDYGKYASLCEKLNVTPESLLLVNSDLSVEECEGVSYFWNYRVANCATITQELESMIAKQIESTGNAALSTD
;
A
#
# COMPACT_ATOMS: atom_id res chain seq x y z
N GLU A 1 -30.14 8.13 18.24
CA GLU A 1 -28.79 7.62 18.62
C GLU A 1 -27.93 7.70 17.37
N SER A 2 -26.77 8.41 17.44
CA SER A 2 -25.96 8.65 16.26
C SER A 2 -25.26 7.37 15.85
N PHE A 3 -25.19 7.10 14.55
CA PHE A 3 -24.50 5.94 13.96
C PHE A 3 -23.05 5.81 14.46
N ILE A 4 -22.40 6.91 14.81
CA ILE A 4 -21.04 6.94 15.35
C ILE A 4 -20.98 6.36 16.78
N ALA A 5 -22.02 6.55 17.58
CA ALA A 5 -22.06 6.05 18.96
C ALA A 5 -22.15 4.52 19.05
N GLU A 6 -22.80 3.86 18.07
CA GLU A 6 -22.89 2.38 18.03
C GLU A 6 -21.57 1.69 17.65
N VAL A 7 -20.67 2.43 17.00
CA VAL A 7 -19.46 1.90 16.40
C VAL A 7 -18.31 1.70 17.40
N TYR A 8 -18.34 2.44 18.52
CA TYR A 8 -17.24 2.46 19.49
C TYR A 8 -17.65 2.04 20.90
N THR A 9 -18.73 1.26 21.06
CA THR A 9 -19.01 0.65 22.37
C THR A 9 -17.95 -0.41 22.66
N GLU A 10 -17.30 -0.29 23.84
CA GLU A 10 -16.38 -1.31 24.34
C GLU A 10 -17.00 -2.70 24.29
N PRO A 11 -16.25 -3.75 23.93
CA PRO A 11 -16.76 -5.11 23.94
C PRO A 11 -17.19 -5.48 25.35
N LYS A 12 -18.45 -5.87 25.52
CA LYS A 12 -18.97 -6.40 26.77
C LYS A 12 -18.07 -7.56 27.24
N PRO A 13 -17.67 -7.61 28.51
CA PRO A 13 -16.87 -8.71 29.03
C PRO A 13 -17.58 -10.04 28.79
N LEU A 14 -16.86 -10.99 28.21
CA LEU A 14 -17.33 -12.35 27.98
C LEU A 14 -17.84 -12.99 29.29
N PRO A 15 -18.98 -13.69 29.27
CA PRO A 15 -19.48 -14.38 30.43
C PRO A 15 -18.49 -15.48 30.86
N LYS A 16 -18.14 -15.48 32.14
CA LYS A 16 -17.25 -16.51 32.74
C LYS A 16 -17.86 -17.89 32.52
N SER A 17 -17.08 -18.78 31.93
CA SER A 17 -17.42 -20.16 31.65
C SER A 17 -17.82 -20.90 32.94
N GLY A 18 -19.08 -21.31 33.02
CA GLY A 18 -19.56 -22.29 34.01
C GLY A 18 -19.05 -23.68 33.65
N LYS A 19 -18.68 -24.43 34.69
CA LYS A 19 -18.11 -25.76 34.63
C LYS A 19 -19.06 -26.76 34.00
N SER A 20 -18.47 -27.65 33.19
CA SER A 20 -19.08 -28.81 32.57
C SER A 20 -19.45 -29.91 33.55
N GLU A 21 -20.56 -30.58 33.29
CA GLU A 21 -20.79 -31.94 33.76
C GLU A 21 -20.82 -32.91 32.57
N THR A 22 -20.14 -34.00 32.78
CA THR A 22 -19.95 -35.16 31.94
C THR A 22 -21.21 -35.98 31.75
N ALA A 23 -21.52 -36.40 30.52
CA ALA A 23 -22.30 -37.62 30.28
C ALA A 23 -21.85 -38.31 28.97
N SER A 24 -21.34 -39.51 29.17
CA SER A 24 -21.00 -40.49 28.15
C SER A 24 -22.28 -41.15 27.60
N LYS A 25 -22.32 -41.44 26.26
CA LYS A 25 -22.82 -42.74 25.75
C LYS A 25 -22.80 -42.86 24.20
N LYS A 26 -22.11 -43.94 23.81
CA LYS A 26 -22.41 -44.93 22.75
C LYS A 26 -22.41 -44.53 21.27
N THR A 27 -21.41 -45.09 20.62
CA THR A 27 -21.35 -45.50 19.21
C THR A 27 -22.48 -46.50 18.87
N PRO A 28 -22.97 -46.56 17.63
CA PRO A 28 -22.81 -47.80 16.87
C PRO A 28 -22.17 -47.60 15.47
N GLU A 29 -21.31 -48.56 15.13
CA GLU A 29 -20.90 -48.93 13.79
C GLU A 29 -22.08 -49.27 12.89
N VAL A 30 -22.06 -48.76 11.65
CA VAL A 30 -22.68 -49.46 10.52
C VAL A 30 -21.78 -49.25 9.28
N SER A 31 -21.22 -50.35 8.84
CA SER A 31 -20.55 -50.59 7.58
C SER A 31 -21.55 -50.67 6.43
N ALA A 32 -21.25 -50.07 5.29
CA ALA A 32 -21.66 -50.50 3.93
C ALA A 32 -21.16 -49.53 2.84
N PRO A 33 -21.21 -49.86 1.56
CA PRO A 33 -20.01 -50.26 0.81
C PRO A 33 -19.54 -49.21 -0.18
N ALA A 34 -18.31 -49.37 -0.66
CA ALA A 34 -17.68 -48.56 -1.70
C ALA A 34 -18.55 -48.54 -2.96
N LYS A 35 -18.97 -47.32 -3.36
CA LYS A 35 -19.42 -47.01 -4.70
C LYS A 35 -18.23 -46.50 -5.51
N GLU A 36 -17.90 -47.24 -6.54
CA GLU A 36 -17.01 -46.76 -7.61
C GLU A 36 -17.52 -45.44 -8.16
N ILE A 37 -16.70 -44.42 -8.06
CA ILE A 37 -16.91 -43.12 -8.72
C ILE A 37 -16.35 -43.28 -10.13
N PRO A 38 -17.12 -43.00 -11.20
CA PRO A 38 -16.61 -43.02 -12.56
C PRO A 38 -15.54 -41.92 -12.67
N ALA A 39 -14.46 -42.26 -13.37
CA ALA A 39 -13.43 -41.31 -13.77
C ALA A 39 -14.07 -40.21 -14.59
N ASP A 40 -14.10 -38.99 -14.02
CA ASP A 40 -14.61 -37.80 -14.67
C ASP A 40 -13.56 -37.28 -15.65
N GLU A 41 -13.86 -37.45 -16.93
CA GLU A 41 -13.15 -36.85 -18.05
C GLU A 41 -13.42 -35.32 -18.07
N SER A 42 -12.73 -34.57 -17.22
CA SER A 42 -12.81 -33.09 -17.24
C SER A 42 -11.42 -32.40 -17.21
N SER A 43 -10.40 -33.00 -17.83
CA SER A 43 -9.06 -32.40 -17.93
C SER A 43 -8.75 -31.76 -19.29
N GLN A 44 -9.76 -31.35 -20.07
CA GLN A 44 -9.54 -30.76 -21.40
C GLN A 44 -9.89 -29.28 -21.57
N SER A 45 -10.32 -28.53 -20.53
CA SER A 45 -10.72 -27.12 -20.71
C SER A 45 -9.70 -26.05 -20.31
N ASP A 46 -8.59 -26.40 -19.61
CA ASP A 46 -7.70 -25.38 -19.06
C ASP A 46 -6.54 -24.95 -19.97
N ASN A 47 -6.30 -25.65 -21.08
CA ASN A 47 -5.25 -25.31 -22.04
C ASN A 47 -5.62 -24.20 -23.05
N ALA A 48 -6.87 -23.74 -23.07
CA ALA A 48 -7.34 -22.75 -24.04
C ALA A 48 -6.91 -21.30 -23.78
N ASN A 49 -6.14 -21.05 -22.74
CA ASN A 49 -5.73 -19.69 -22.30
C ASN A 49 -4.22 -19.45 -22.28
N ILE A 50 -3.40 -20.34 -22.82
CA ILE A 50 -1.95 -20.12 -22.95
C ILE A 50 -1.72 -19.38 -24.27
N PRO A 51 -1.08 -18.18 -24.26
CA PRO A 51 -0.79 -17.48 -25.49
C PRO A 51 0.04 -18.35 -26.45
N ASP A 52 -0.36 -18.41 -27.71
CA ASP A 52 0.47 -19.00 -28.75
C ASP A 52 1.62 -18.07 -29.17
N GLY A 53 2.47 -18.50 -30.09
CA GLY A 53 3.62 -17.71 -30.54
C GLY A 53 3.22 -16.37 -31.16
N ALA A 54 2.11 -16.31 -31.90
CA ALA A 54 1.63 -15.08 -32.54
C ALA A 54 1.03 -14.11 -31.52
N GLN A 55 0.26 -14.62 -30.58
CA GLN A 55 -0.28 -13.84 -29.46
C GLN A 55 0.88 -13.30 -28.58
N MET A 56 1.91 -14.10 -28.34
CA MET A 56 3.08 -13.66 -27.60
C MET A 56 3.84 -12.56 -28.32
N GLU A 57 3.96 -12.63 -29.63
CA GLU A 57 4.58 -11.60 -30.43
C GLU A 57 3.84 -10.26 -30.29
N GLN A 58 2.50 -10.28 -30.35
CA GLN A 58 1.64 -9.10 -30.11
C GLN A 58 1.80 -8.54 -28.70
N ILE A 59 1.90 -9.39 -27.68
CA ILE A 59 2.14 -8.95 -26.29
C ILE A 59 3.46 -8.19 -26.18
N LEU A 60 4.50 -8.64 -26.88
CA LEU A 60 5.83 -8.01 -26.85
C LEU A 60 5.94 -6.75 -27.72
N GLU A 61 4.96 -6.46 -28.58
CA GLU A 61 4.88 -5.22 -29.35
C GLU A 61 4.32 -4.04 -28.55
N GLN A 62 3.78 -4.29 -27.36
CA GLN A 62 3.26 -3.21 -26.50
C GLN A 62 4.36 -2.22 -26.12
N PRO A 63 4.09 -0.91 -26.10
CA PRO A 63 5.10 0.12 -25.78
C PRO A 63 5.81 -0.11 -24.43
N LYS A 64 5.09 -0.64 -23.43
CA LYS A 64 5.65 -0.95 -22.10
C LYS A 64 6.60 -2.16 -22.13
N ALA A 65 6.50 -3.05 -23.10
CA ALA A 65 7.40 -4.20 -23.24
C ALA A 65 8.79 -3.77 -23.73
N THR A 66 8.91 -2.66 -24.46
CA THR A 66 10.17 -2.19 -25.03
C THR A 66 11.26 -2.00 -23.97
N CYS A 67 10.95 -1.38 -22.84
CA CYS A 67 11.92 -1.19 -21.74
C CYS A 67 12.40 -2.51 -21.15
N LEU A 68 11.48 -3.48 -21.00
CA LEU A 68 11.80 -4.82 -20.51
C LEU A 68 12.67 -5.60 -21.50
N LEU A 69 12.37 -5.50 -22.80
CA LEU A 69 13.15 -6.13 -23.88
C LEU A 69 14.56 -5.53 -23.96
N LEU A 70 14.72 -4.23 -23.81
CA LEU A 70 16.02 -3.55 -23.73
C LEU A 70 16.86 -4.06 -22.57
N SER A 71 16.23 -4.15 -21.38
CA SER A 71 16.88 -4.63 -20.18
C SER A 71 17.28 -6.11 -20.31
N LEU A 72 16.37 -6.94 -20.86
CA LEU A 72 16.62 -8.34 -21.15
C LEU A 72 17.81 -8.53 -22.10
N ALA A 73 17.81 -7.80 -23.23
CA ALA A 73 18.88 -7.88 -24.21
C ALA A 73 20.24 -7.47 -23.63
N LYS A 74 20.29 -6.44 -22.80
CA LYS A 74 21.50 -6.02 -22.11
C LYS A 74 21.99 -7.10 -21.13
N SER A 75 21.10 -7.68 -20.34
CA SER A 75 21.43 -8.74 -19.39
C SER A 75 21.90 -10.03 -20.09
N ALA A 76 21.33 -10.32 -21.26
CA ALA A 76 21.75 -11.45 -22.10
C ALA A 76 23.05 -11.19 -22.89
N GLY A 77 23.73 -10.07 -22.69
CA GLY A 77 24.97 -9.74 -23.39
C GLY A 77 24.80 -9.42 -24.89
N LEU A 78 23.57 -9.17 -25.34
CA LEU A 78 23.27 -8.83 -26.74
C LEU A 78 23.69 -7.37 -27.01
N ALA A 79 24.92 -7.16 -27.44
CA ALA A 79 25.45 -5.82 -27.71
C ALA A 79 24.91 -5.23 -29.02
N THR A 80 24.47 -3.96 -28.97
CA THR A 80 24.20 -3.12 -30.14
C THR A 80 24.24 -1.64 -29.73
N ASN A 81 24.61 -0.78 -30.67
CA ASN A 81 24.63 0.66 -30.45
C ASN A 81 23.26 1.32 -30.72
N ASN A 82 22.29 0.54 -31.21
CA ASN A 82 20.95 1.01 -31.54
C ASN A 82 19.93 0.39 -30.56
N SER A 83 19.24 1.25 -29.81
CA SER A 83 18.24 0.81 -28.82
C SER A 83 17.04 0.09 -29.45
N SER A 84 16.62 0.45 -30.66
CA SER A 84 15.54 -0.27 -31.36
C SER A 84 15.97 -1.66 -31.80
N GLU A 85 17.21 -1.81 -32.29
CA GLU A 85 17.79 -3.12 -32.64
C GLU A 85 17.99 -3.99 -31.40
N LEU A 86 18.41 -3.38 -30.28
CA LEU A 86 18.56 -4.08 -29.01
C LEU A 86 17.21 -4.59 -28.49
N ALA A 87 16.15 -3.77 -28.57
CA ALA A 87 14.80 -4.20 -28.21
C ALA A 87 14.31 -5.36 -29.12
N TYR A 88 14.59 -5.27 -30.42
CA TYR A 88 14.26 -6.36 -31.35
C TYR A 88 14.97 -7.65 -31.02
N LYS A 89 16.28 -7.63 -30.75
CA LYS A 89 17.04 -8.82 -30.30
C LYS A 89 16.51 -9.38 -28.98
N GLY A 90 16.12 -8.53 -28.04
CA GLY A 90 15.47 -8.95 -26.81
C GLY A 90 14.14 -9.67 -27.07
N LYS A 91 13.34 -9.16 -28.03
CA LYS A 91 12.10 -9.81 -28.46
C LYS A 91 12.35 -11.20 -29.08
N GLU A 92 13.31 -11.31 -30.00
CA GLU A 92 13.67 -12.60 -30.60
C GLU A 92 14.14 -13.61 -29.55
N PHE A 93 15.00 -13.19 -28.64
CA PHE A 93 15.50 -14.04 -27.56
C PHE A 93 14.35 -14.55 -26.67
N PHE A 94 13.41 -13.68 -26.32
CA PHE A 94 12.26 -14.06 -25.50
C PHE A 94 11.33 -15.02 -26.23
N LEU A 95 11.01 -14.74 -27.50
CA LEU A 95 10.14 -15.59 -28.29
C LEU A 95 10.72 -16.98 -28.51
N ASP A 96 12.04 -17.09 -28.76
CA ASP A 96 12.72 -18.37 -28.89
C ASP A 96 12.64 -19.19 -27.60
N ALA A 97 12.95 -18.57 -26.47
CA ALA A 97 12.85 -19.23 -25.16
C ALA A 97 11.42 -19.69 -24.86
N TYR A 98 10.42 -18.85 -25.14
CA TYR A 98 9.01 -19.18 -24.94
C TYR A 98 8.54 -20.34 -25.81
N GLN A 99 8.89 -20.33 -27.11
CA GLN A 99 8.55 -21.42 -28.03
C GLN A 99 9.23 -22.74 -27.65
N LYS A 100 10.50 -22.69 -27.20
CA LYS A 100 11.21 -23.87 -26.68
C LYS A 100 10.51 -24.41 -25.42
N ALA A 101 10.09 -23.52 -24.51
CA ALA A 101 9.39 -23.90 -23.29
C ALA A 101 8.03 -24.56 -23.60
N LEU A 102 7.28 -24.02 -24.56
CA LEU A 102 6.03 -24.64 -25.05
C LEU A 102 6.29 -26.05 -25.61
N LYS A 103 7.26 -26.18 -26.51
CA LYS A 103 7.62 -27.46 -27.14
C LYS A 103 8.08 -28.49 -26.12
N ASN A 104 8.90 -28.09 -25.16
CA ASN A 104 9.49 -28.96 -24.16
C ASN A 104 8.58 -29.22 -22.95
N LYS A 105 7.39 -28.58 -22.91
CA LYS A 105 6.43 -28.64 -21.79
C LYS A 105 7.05 -28.19 -20.45
N THR A 106 7.95 -27.21 -20.49
CA THR A 106 8.61 -26.65 -19.32
C THR A 106 7.90 -25.42 -18.76
N LEU A 107 6.74 -25.05 -19.32
CA LEU A 107 5.90 -23.99 -18.77
C LEU A 107 5.32 -24.43 -17.42
N GLN A 108 5.51 -23.60 -16.39
CA GLN A 108 4.88 -23.77 -15.11
C GLN A 108 3.65 -22.86 -15.02
N ILE A 109 2.47 -23.46 -14.98
CA ILE A 109 1.20 -22.73 -14.95
C ILE A 109 0.68 -22.72 -13.53
N ASN A 110 0.47 -21.53 -12.99
CA ASN A 110 -0.19 -21.35 -11.69
C ASN A 110 -1.58 -20.77 -11.92
N ILE A 111 -2.58 -21.63 -11.96
CA ILE A 111 -3.98 -21.29 -12.27
C ILE A 111 -4.53 -20.30 -11.23
N HIS A 112 -4.20 -20.45 -9.93
CA HIS A 112 -4.71 -19.59 -8.86
C HIS A 112 -4.17 -18.16 -8.91
N LYS A 113 -3.02 -17.97 -9.56
CA LYS A 113 -2.35 -16.66 -9.68
C LYS A 113 -2.41 -16.12 -11.12
N ASN A 114 -3.10 -16.77 -12.03
CA ASN A 114 -3.13 -16.41 -13.46
C ASN A 114 -1.70 -16.14 -14.00
N LYS A 115 -0.75 -17.01 -13.65
CA LYS A 115 0.68 -16.82 -13.93
C LYS A 115 1.25 -18.00 -14.70
N ILE A 116 2.01 -17.68 -15.74
CA ILE A 116 2.81 -18.65 -16.49
C ILE A 116 4.28 -18.29 -16.29
N THR A 117 5.11 -19.26 -15.91
CA THR A 117 6.56 -19.09 -15.82
C THR A 117 7.26 -20.08 -16.71
N PHE A 118 8.40 -19.69 -17.28
CA PHE A 118 9.22 -20.55 -18.12
C PHE A 118 10.69 -20.18 -17.98
N PRO A 119 11.60 -21.20 -18.04
CA PRO A 119 13.02 -20.93 -18.02
C PRO A 119 13.45 -20.26 -19.33
N MET A 120 14.36 -19.31 -19.24
CA MET A 120 15.09 -18.78 -20.37
C MET A 120 16.48 -19.41 -20.37
N GLU A 121 16.95 -19.86 -21.52
CA GLU A 121 18.25 -20.56 -21.63
C GLU A 121 19.40 -19.62 -21.26
N GLU A 122 20.44 -20.23 -20.71
CA GLU A 122 21.72 -19.61 -20.42
C GLU A 122 22.37 -19.12 -21.71
N HIS A 123 22.77 -17.87 -21.77
CA HIS A 123 23.69 -17.35 -22.75
C HIS A 123 25.14 -17.60 -22.24
N ASP A 124 26.13 -17.59 -23.14
CA ASP A 124 27.57 -17.80 -22.81
C ASP A 124 28.09 -16.87 -21.68
N SER A 125 27.31 -15.88 -21.26
CA SER A 125 27.57 -14.98 -20.14
C SER A 125 27.19 -15.53 -18.75
N GLY A 126 26.67 -16.75 -18.64
CA GLY A 126 26.19 -17.31 -17.36
C GLY A 126 24.91 -16.71 -16.84
N PHE A 127 24.08 -16.18 -17.72
CA PHE A 127 22.82 -15.50 -17.37
C PHE A 127 21.65 -16.51 -17.27
N HIS A 128 21.06 -16.60 -16.07
CA HIS A 128 19.81 -17.31 -15.84
C HIS A 128 18.65 -16.34 -15.74
N ALA A 129 17.63 -16.50 -16.56
CA ALA A 129 16.41 -15.73 -16.49
C ALA A 129 15.17 -16.61 -16.46
N VAL A 130 14.16 -16.15 -15.76
CA VAL A 130 12.82 -16.73 -15.77
C VAL A 130 11.87 -15.75 -16.41
N GLY A 131 11.25 -16.14 -17.51
CA GLY A 131 10.15 -15.40 -18.13
C GLY A 131 8.87 -15.60 -17.32
N VAL A 132 8.16 -14.51 -17.04
CA VAL A 132 6.92 -14.51 -16.25
C VAL A 132 5.83 -13.77 -17.00
N LEU A 133 4.72 -14.47 -17.28
CA LEU A 133 3.50 -13.91 -17.85
C LEU A 133 2.42 -13.92 -16.78
N THR A 134 1.82 -12.78 -16.56
CA THR A 134 0.70 -12.62 -15.62
C THR A 134 -0.53 -12.12 -16.37
N ARG A 135 -1.67 -12.78 -16.20
CA ARG A 135 -2.92 -12.34 -16.80
C ARG A 135 -3.40 -11.04 -16.14
N SER A 136 -3.69 -10.04 -16.94
CA SER A 136 -4.18 -8.75 -16.45
C SER A 136 -5.20 -8.18 -17.43
N PRO A 137 -6.46 -7.95 -17.00
CA PRO A 137 -7.49 -7.37 -17.86
C PRO A 137 -7.20 -5.92 -18.28
N ALA A 138 -6.24 -5.26 -17.63
CA ALA A 138 -5.82 -3.89 -17.97
C ALA A 138 -4.88 -3.80 -19.18
N TRP A 139 -4.46 -4.93 -19.74
CA TRP A 139 -3.57 -5.01 -20.89
C TRP A 139 -4.34 -5.41 -22.16
N GLU A 140 -3.98 -4.80 -23.26
CA GLU A 140 -4.67 -4.96 -24.56
C GLU A 140 -4.87 -6.43 -24.96
N TYR A 141 -3.88 -7.29 -24.71
CA TYR A 141 -3.92 -8.73 -24.99
C TYR A 141 -4.15 -9.60 -23.75
N GLY A 142 -4.54 -8.98 -22.62
CA GLY A 142 -4.86 -9.72 -21.39
C GLY A 142 -3.65 -10.33 -20.66
N TRP A 143 -2.41 -10.10 -21.11
CA TRP A 143 -1.19 -10.65 -20.50
C TRP A 143 -0.11 -9.58 -20.32
N LYS A 144 0.57 -9.63 -19.18
CA LYS A 144 1.73 -8.80 -18.84
C LYS A 144 2.97 -9.65 -18.81
N PHE A 145 4.02 -9.22 -19.50
CA PHE A 145 5.32 -9.85 -19.47
C PHE A 145 6.22 -9.20 -18.43
N ASN A 146 6.88 -10.03 -17.60
CA ASN A 146 8.00 -9.66 -16.74
C ASN A 146 9.08 -10.72 -16.88
N TYR A 147 10.34 -10.39 -16.59
CA TYR A 147 11.40 -11.38 -16.45
C TYR A 147 12.15 -11.16 -15.14
N LEU A 148 12.68 -12.24 -14.59
CA LEU A 148 13.54 -12.21 -13.42
C LEU A 148 14.92 -12.66 -13.87
N ALA A 149 15.92 -11.81 -13.72
CA ALA A 149 17.30 -12.11 -14.00
C ALA A 149 18.01 -12.55 -12.72
N GLU A 150 18.66 -13.72 -12.73
CA GLU A 150 19.53 -14.16 -11.66
C GLU A 150 20.99 -14.02 -12.13
N ASN A 151 21.73 -13.09 -11.53
CA ASN A 151 23.17 -12.93 -11.80
C ASN A 151 23.94 -14.08 -11.12
N THR A 152 24.38 -15.06 -11.89
CA THR A 152 25.38 -16.04 -11.46
C THR A 152 26.74 -15.63 -11.98
N SER A 153 27.37 -14.61 -11.40
CA SER A 153 28.81 -14.38 -11.61
C SER A 153 29.60 -15.46 -10.89
N GLY A 154 30.32 -16.26 -11.66
CA GLY A 154 31.01 -17.46 -11.21
C GLY A 154 32.01 -17.23 -10.09
N ALA A 155 31.82 -17.95 -9.02
CA ALA A 155 32.84 -18.48 -8.14
C ALA A 155 32.27 -19.78 -7.54
N GLU A 156 32.90 -20.90 -7.78
CA GLU A 156 32.60 -22.13 -7.07
C GLU A 156 32.68 -21.90 -5.57
N LYS A 157 31.53 -21.83 -4.94
CA LYS A 157 31.32 -21.97 -3.49
C LYS A 157 30.41 -23.16 -3.26
N PRO A 158 30.67 -23.94 -2.18
CA PRO A 158 29.91 -25.17 -1.93
C PRO A 158 28.41 -24.85 -1.82
N GLU A 159 27.60 -25.79 -2.30
CA GLU A 159 26.15 -25.76 -2.28
C GLU A 159 25.59 -25.36 -0.90
N VAL A 160 25.49 -24.06 -0.65
CA VAL A 160 24.51 -23.52 0.25
C VAL A 160 23.34 -23.15 -0.65
N LYS A 161 22.29 -23.96 -0.66
CA LYS A 161 21.00 -23.59 -1.22
C LYS A 161 20.66 -22.20 -0.69
N ALA A 162 20.99 -21.16 -1.45
CA ALA A 162 20.59 -19.78 -1.14
C ALA A 162 19.06 -19.80 -1.15
N LYS A 163 18.47 -19.85 0.04
CA LYS A 163 17.05 -19.53 0.22
C LYS A 163 16.92 -18.14 -0.39
N ILE A 164 16.17 -18.01 -1.49
CA ILE A 164 15.67 -16.72 -1.99
C ILE A 164 15.08 -16.05 -0.75
N GLN A 165 15.80 -15.08 -0.20
CA GLN A 165 15.32 -14.39 0.98
C GLN A 165 14.14 -13.55 0.49
N LYS A 166 12.94 -13.95 0.89
CA LYS A 166 11.73 -13.16 0.66
C LYS A 166 12.02 -11.71 1.10
N PRO A 167 11.66 -10.70 0.29
CA PRO A 167 11.79 -9.31 0.69
C PRO A 167 11.16 -9.08 2.06
N LEU A 168 11.84 -8.30 2.89
CA LEU A 168 11.36 -8.02 4.24
C LEU A 168 10.04 -7.28 4.21
N THR A 169 9.10 -7.72 5.01
CA THR A 169 7.92 -6.93 5.34
C THR A 169 8.30 -5.73 6.21
N ALA A 170 7.42 -4.74 6.30
CA ALA A 170 7.64 -3.58 7.16
C ALA A 170 7.85 -3.98 8.63
N LEU A 171 7.09 -4.96 9.12
CA LEU A 171 7.23 -5.44 10.51
C LEU A 171 8.54 -6.18 10.74
N GLU A 172 8.95 -7.05 9.82
CA GLU A 172 10.24 -7.76 9.91
C GLU A 172 11.43 -6.78 9.90
N HIS A 173 11.31 -5.64 9.19
CA HIS A 173 12.30 -4.57 9.26
C HIS A 173 12.40 -3.97 10.66
N LEU A 174 11.26 -3.62 11.28
CA LEU A 174 11.21 -3.07 12.64
C LEU A 174 11.79 -4.04 13.68
N GLU A 175 11.47 -5.32 13.58
CA GLU A 175 12.03 -6.37 14.45
C GLU A 175 13.55 -6.50 14.30
N ARG A 176 14.07 -6.40 13.06
CA ARG A 176 15.53 -6.38 12.80
C ARG A 176 16.25 -5.17 13.42
N CYS A 177 15.56 -4.04 13.53
CA CYS A 177 16.05 -2.85 14.22
C CYS A 177 16.03 -2.99 15.76
N GLY A 178 15.62 -4.15 16.29
CA GLY A 178 15.61 -4.44 17.73
C GLY A 178 14.35 -3.96 18.45
N TYR A 179 13.27 -3.70 17.73
CA TYR A 179 11.99 -3.34 18.32
C TYR A 179 11.10 -4.56 18.49
N LYS A 180 10.33 -4.56 19.57
CA LYS A 180 9.22 -5.48 19.77
C LYS A 180 7.92 -4.78 19.38
N ILE A 181 7.14 -5.40 18.53
CA ILE A 181 5.81 -4.92 18.16
C ILE A 181 4.86 -5.29 19.30
N VAL A 182 4.35 -4.26 19.98
CA VAL A 182 3.42 -4.41 21.12
C VAL A 182 1.99 -4.42 20.63
N GLN A 183 1.68 -3.59 19.65
CA GLN A 183 0.35 -3.46 19.08
C GLN A 183 0.46 -3.07 17.61
N GLN A 184 -0.48 -3.56 16.81
CA GLN A 184 -0.76 -3.11 15.45
C GLN A 184 -2.26 -3.17 15.20
N VAL A 185 -2.75 -2.32 14.31
CA VAL A 185 -4.13 -2.46 13.85
C VAL A 185 -4.19 -3.64 12.88
N VAL A 186 -5.06 -4.59 13.19
CA VAL A 186 -5.40 -5.70 12.30
C VAL A 186 -6.71 -5.38 11.56
N PRO A 187 -6.95 -5.95 10.36
CA PRO A 187 -8.14 -5.65 9.55
C PRO A 187 -9.45 -5.73 10.32
N GLU A 188 -9.57 -6.65 11.29
CA GLU A 188 -10.75 -6.84 12.11
C GLU A 188 -11.00 -5.70 13.12
N LYS A 189 -9.99 -4.86 13.37
CA LYS A 189 -10.07 -3.68 14.27
C LYS A 189 -10.17 -2.35 13.53
N LEU A 190 -10.24 -2.38 12.19
CA LEU A 190 -10.46 -1.16 11.43
C LEU A 190 -11.83 -0.57 11.75
N PRO A 191 -11.95 0.77 11.74
CA PRO A 191 -13.25 1.42 11.86
C PRO A 191 -14.19 0.95 10.76
N PRO A 192 -15.52 0.97 10.98
CA PRO A 192 -16.49 0.66 9.94
C PRO A 192 -16.22 1.44 8.66
N ILE A 193 -16.50 0.80 7.52
CA ILE A 193 -16.23 1.37 6.19
C ILE A 193 -16.87 2.76 6.00
N ALA A 194 -17.97 3.04 6.68
CA ALA A 194 -18.60 4.37 6.63
C ALA A 194 -17.69 5.45 7.24
N VAL A 195 -17.04 5.17 8.38
CA VAL A 195 -16.09 6.08 9.04
C VAL A 195 -14.83 6.24 8.18
N GLN A 196 -14.34 5.15 7.60
CA GLN A 196 -13.21 5.21 6.67
C GLN A 196 -13.54 6.10 5.46
N ARG A 197 -14.69 5.88 4.81
CA ARG A 197 -15.14 6.71 3.67
C ARG A 197 -15.31 8.18 4.04
N MET A 198 -15.79 8.48 5.25
CA MET A 198 -15.87 9.86 5.73
C MET A 198 -14.47 10.46 5.84
N ALA A 199 -13.51 9.74 6.40
CA ALA A 199 -12.12 10.19 6.53
C ALA A 199 -11.50 10.46 5.15
N TRP A 200 -11.72 9.59 4.17
CA TRP A 200 -11.22 9.76 2.79
C TRP A 200 -11.81 11.02 2.14
N LYS A 201 -13.14 11.20 2.22
CA LYS A 201 -13.81 12.40 1.71
C LYS A 201 -13.36 13.67 2.42
N THR A 202 -13.07 13.59 3.72
CA THR A 202 -12.50 14.71 4.47
C THR A 202 -11.14 15.11 3.91
N GLY A 203 -10.23 14.16 3.72
CA GLY A 203 -8.92 14.43 3.14
C GLY A 203 -8.98 14.98 1.72
N GLU A 204 -9.86 14.43 0.87
CA GLU A 204 -10.10 14.96 -0.48
C GLU A 204 -10.64 16.39 -0.47
N ALA A 205 -11.56 16.71 0.44
CA ALA A 205 -12.14 18.05 0.56
C ALA A 205 -11.14 19.09 1.07
N LEU A 206 -10.13 18.69 1.83
CA LEU A 206 -9.07 19.58 2.36
C LEU A 206 -8.05 20.02 1.31
N CYS A 207 -8.18 19.58 0.05
CA CYS A 207 -7.55 20.27 -1.07
C CYS A 207 -8.12 21.66 -1.33
N ASP A 208 -9.28 22.01 -0.73
CA ASP A 208 -9.90 23.35 -0.83
C ASP A 208 -9.60 24.15 0.44
N PRO A 209 -8.96 25.32 0.34
CA PRO A 209 -8.57 26.14 1.49
C PRO A 209 -9.75 26.54 2.40
N VAL A 210 -10.94 26.73 1.84
CA VAL A 210 -12.13 27.09 2.63
C VAL A 210 -12.58 25.95 3.54
N VAL A 211 -12.37 24.71 3.10
CA VAL A 211 -12.64 23.52 3.92
C VAL A 211 -11.59 23.39 5.02
N VAL A 212 -10.32 23.69 4.71
CA VAL A 212 -9.23 23.73 5.71
C VAL A 212 -9.59 24.74 6.80
N ASP A 213 -9.95 25.98 6.43
CA ASP A 213 -10.36 27.03 7.37
C ASP A 213 -11.55 26.59 8.25
N PHE A 214 -12.54 25.92 7.64
CA PHE A 214 -13.70 25.42 8.38
C PHE A 214 -13.33 24.34 9.39
N LEU A 215 -12.51 23.36 8.99
CA LEU A 215 -12.04 22.31 9.90
C LEU A 215 -11.21 22.89 11.05
N GLN A 216 -10.31 23.83 10.76
CA GLN A 216 -9.55 24.53 11.79
C GLN A 216 -10.47 25.29 12.74
N PHE A 217 -11.48 25.97 12.22
CA PHE A 217 -12.47 26.66 13.04
C PHE A 217 -13.24 25.69 13.94
N ILE A 218 -13.70 24.56 13.44
CA ILE A 218 -14.34 23.48 14.23
C ILE A 218 -13.40 23.03 15.35
N ARG A 219 -12.13 22.78 15.06
CA ARG A 219 -11.14 22.29 16.03
C ARG A 219 -10.88 23.28 17.16
N THR A 220 -10.91 24.58 16.88
CA THR A 220 -10.77 25.60 17.93
C THR A 220 -11.94 25.61 18.92
N HIS A 221 -13.12 25.11 18.52
CA HIS A 221 -14.32 25.06 19.33
C HIS A 221 -14.67 23.65 19.86
N MET A 222 -13.80 22.66 19.59
CA MET A 222 -14.06 21.24 19.88
C MET A 222 -14.30 20.95 21.38
N GLN A 223 -13.76 21.79 22.25
CA GLN A 223 -13.90 21.67 23.72
C GLN A 223 -15.02 22.60 24.27
N SER A 224 -15.72 23.33 23.43
CA SER A 224 -16.71 24.34 23.83
C SER A 224 -18.11 23.86 23.51
N ASP A 225 -19.03 24.07 24.44
CA ASP A 225 -20.46 23.84 24.23
C ASP A 225 -21.11 25.04 23.54
N GLY A 226 -22.16 24.75 22.79
CA GLY A 226 -23.01 25.77 22.17
C GLY A 226 -22.94 25.82 20.65
N SER A 227 -23.60 26.84 20.11
CA SER A 227 -23.72 27.04 18.67
C SER A 227 -22.67 28.02 18.17
N PHE A 228 -21.99 27.67 17.08
CA PHE A 228 -20.91 28.44 16.47
C PHE A 228 -21.28 28.79 15.03
N SER A 229 -20.76 29.92 14.54
CA SER A 229 -21.01 30.41 13.19
C SER A 229 -19.68 30.61 12.45
N PHE A 230 -19.38 29.75 11.51
CA PHE A 230 -18.26 29.92 10.59
C PHE A 230 -18.66 30.82 9.43
N ARG A 231 -17.94 31.92 9.24
CA ARG A 231 -18.16 32.82 8.13
C ARG A 231 -17.40 32.38 6.91
N ILE A 232 -18.10 32.11 5.81
CA ILE A 232 -17.47 31.74 4.54
C ILE A 232 -16.71 32.96 3.99
N PRO A 233 -15.43 32.82 3.60
CA PRO A 233 -14.62 33.93 3.09
C PRO A 233 -15.30 34.67 1.92
N LYS A 234 -15.26 35.97 1.92
CA LYS A 234 -15.73 36.78 0.79
C LYS A 234 -14.82 36.46 -0.43
N GLY A 235 -15.39 35.99 -1.50
CA GLY A 235 -14.63 35.58 -2.68
C GLY A 235 -14.40 34.09 -2.81
N ALA A 236 -14.90 33.27 -1.87
CA ALA A 236 -14.96 31.83 -2.05
C ALA A 236 -15.66 31.49 -3.38
N SER A 237 -15.08 30.62 -4.16
CA SER A 237 -15.64 30.21 -5.45
C SER A 237 -16.94 29.41 -5.24
N LYS A 238 -17.77 29.33 -6.27
CA LYS A 238 -18.95 28.45 -6.24
C LYS A 238 -18.55 26.99 -6.01
N LYS A 239 -17.39 26.57 -6.54
CA LYS A 239 -16.83 25.23 -6.34
C LYS A 239 -16.46 25.01 -4.87
N SER A 240 -15.74 25.95 -4.25
CA SER A 240 -15.37 25.88 -2.84
C SER A 240 -16.60 25.82 -1.93
N PHE A 241 -17.63 26.62 -2.21
CA PHE A 241 -18.90 26.54 -1.47
C PHE A 241 -19.58 25.18 -1.64
N ALA A 242 -19.59 24.62 -2.83
CA ALA A 242 -20.17 23.29 -3.09
C ALA A 242 -19.40 22.20 -2.33
N THR A 243 -18.07 22.21 -2.40
CA THR A 243 -17.21 21.25 -1.67
C THR A 243 -17.42 21.36 -0.15
N LEU A 244 -17.42 22.59 0.38
CA LEU A 244 -17.68 22.87 1.80
C LEU A 244 -19.06 22.35 2.23
N SER A 245 -20.09 22.60 1.42
CA SER A 245 -21.46 22.17 1.74
C SER A 245 -21.59 20.64 1.70
N GLU A 246 -20.97 19.99 0.73
CA GLU A 246 -20.98 18.51 0.60
C GLU A 246 -20.30 17.85 1.79
N ILE A 247 -19.12 18.33 2.18
CA ILE A 247 -18.39 17.75 3.31
C ILE A 247 -19.10 18.01 4.63
N ALA A 248 -19.65 19.21 4.83
CA ALA A 248 -20.42 19.55 6.03
C ALA A 248 -21.67 18.65 6.17
N GLN A 249 -22.40 18.41 5.07
CA GLN A 249 -23.52 17.46 5.04
C GLN A 249 -23.07 16.01 5.26
N THR A 250 -21.88 15.64 4.79
CA THR A 250 -21.33 14.30 5.03
C THR A 250 -21.02 14.12 6.51
N TRP A 251 -20.41 15.10 7.15
CA TRP A 251 -20.13 15.09 8.59
C TRP A 251 -21.42 15.08 9.44
N ASP A 252 -22.45 15.83 9.01
CA ASP A 252 -23.76 15.82 9.67
C ASP A 252 -24.42 14.44 9.64
N LYS A 253 -24.47 13.80 8.45
CA LYS A 253 -25.01 12.44 8.29
C LYS A 253 -24.27 11.39 9.14
N MET A 254 -23.02 11.65 9.47
CA MET A 254 -22.20 10.78 10.31
C MET A 254 -22.27 11.17 11.79
N GLY A 255 -23.07 12.17 12.15
CA GLY A 255 -23.32 12.56 13.53
C GLY A 255 -22.19 13.38 14.15
N LEU A 256 -21.38 14.10 13.37
CA LEU A 256 -20.40 15.05 13.90
C LEU A 256 -21.08 16.29 14.51
N PHE A 257 -22.24 16.65 14.00
CA PHE A 257 -23.02 17.77 14.50
C PHE A 257 -24.26 17.31 15.25
N ALA A 258 -24.58 17.98 16.35
CA ALA A 258 -25.88 17.89 17.00
C ALA A 258 -26.91 18.70 16.21
N ALA A 259 -26.47 19.81 15.59
CA ALA A 259 -27.26 20.61 14.67
C ALA A 259 -26.34 21.32 13.66
N ILE A 260 -26.80 21.49 12.43
CA ILE A 260 -26.10 22.27 11.41
C ILE A 260 -27.10 22.96 10.47
N VAL A 261 -26.82 24.21 10.11
CA VAL A 261 -27.55 24.97 9.09
C VAL A 261 -26.54 25.65 8.17
N ILE A 262 -26.65 25.40 6.88
CA ILE A 262 -25.74 25.91 5.85
C ILE A 262 -26.43 27.06 5.12
N TYR A 263 -25.91 28.29 5.27
CA TYR A 263 -26.33 29.47 4.55
C TYR A 263 -25.29 29.86 3.48
N PRO A 264 -25.64 30.66 2.49
CA PRO A 264 -24.69 31.09 1.45
C PRO A 264 -23.46 31.84 1.98
N GLN A 265 -23.54 32.44 3.16
CA GLN A 265 -22.49 33.30 3.74
C GLN A 265 -21.87 32.74 5.02
N ASN A 266 -22.51 31.78 5.66
CA ASN A 266 -22.02 31.17 6.89
C ASN A 266 -22.63 29.79 7.13
N ILE A 267 -21.93 28.99 7.94
CA ILE A 267 -22.41 27.71 8.46
C ILE A 267 -22.60 27.89 9.98
N VAL A 268 -23.80 27.66 10.47
CA VAL A 268 -24.09 27.61 11.89
C VAL A 268 -24.18 26.16 12.32
N TYR A 269 -23.44 25.78 13.36
CA TYR A 269 -23.39 24.40 13.81
C TYR A 269 -23.26 24.31 15.33
N GLU A 270 -23.65 23.15 15.85
CA GLU A 270 -23.40 22.70 17.21
C GLU A 270 -22.72 21.31 17.10
N LEU A 271 -21.58 21.12 17.78
CA LEU A 271 -20.86 19.84 17.75
C LEU A 271 -21.54 18.82 18.63
N ALA A 272 -21.60 17.58 18.15
CA ALA A 272 -22.01 16.47 18.99
C ALA A 272 -20.94 16.22 20.06
N GLN A 273 -21.36 16.33 21.33
CA GLN A 273 -20.46 16.25 22.49
C GLN A 273 -20.22 14.78 22.90
N ASN A 274 -19.51 14.03 22.07
CA ASN A 274 -19.10 12.67 22.36
C ASN A 274 -17.60 12.43 22.04
N GLU A 275 -17.03 11.45 22.69
CA GLU A 275 -15.60 11.12 22.59
C GLU A 275 -15.19 10.71 21.16
N THR A 276 -16.05 10.00 20.45
CA THR A 276 -15.80 9.56 19.07
C THR A 276 -15.63 10.74 18.13
N VAL A 277 -16.50 11.75 18.23
CA VAL A 277 -16.40 12.98 17.42
C VAL A 277 -15.10 13.72 17.76
N ARG A 278 -14.78 13.85 19.04
CA ARG A 278 -13.53 14.49 19.46
C ARG A 278 -12.32 13.75 18.95
N HIS A 279 -12.30 12.43 19.07
CA HIS A 279 -11.21 11.60 18.57
C HIS A 279 -11.08 11.69 17.04
N PHE A 280 -12.18 11.66 16.30
CA PHE A 280 -12.17 11.83 14.86
C PHE A 280 -11.58 13.19 14.47
N LEU A 281 -12.09 14.28 15.05
CA LEU A 281 -11.67 15.65 14.76
C LEU A 281 -10.25 15.97 15.24
N SER A 282 -9.74 15.27 16.26
CA SER A 282 -8.37 15.47 16.76
C SER A 282 -7.29 14.97 15.84
N GLY A 283 -7.62 14.11 14.86
CA GLY A 283 -6.64 13.63 13.89
C GLY A 283 -6.89 12.23 13.31
N LYS A 284 -7.77 11.42 13.92
CA LYS A 284 -8.00 10.04 13.45
C LYS A 284 -8.44 9.95 12.00
N TRP A 285 -9.19 10.93 11.51
CA TRP A 285 -9.57 11.03 10.09
C TRP A 285 -8.32 11.13 9.18
N LEU A 286 -7.28 11.86 9.62
CA LEU A 286 -6.07 12.03 8.80
C LEU A 286 -5.26 10.73 8.71
N GLU A 287 -5.12 10.00 9.80
CA GLU A 287 -4.47 8.69 9.80
C GLU A 287 -5.18 7.71 8.82
N LEU A 288 -6.52 7.65 8.86
CA LEU A 288 -7.32 6.83 7.96
C LEU A 288 -7.23 7.28 6.49
N PHE A 289 -7.13 8.58 6.25
CA PHE A 289 -6.94 9.13 4.92
C PHE A 289 -5.54 8.77 4.38
N VAL A 290 -4.50 8.97 5.18
CA VAL A 290 -3.11 8.63 4.83
C VAL A 290 -2.97 7.14 4.55
N GLU A 291 -3.50 6.28 5.41
CA GLU A 291 -3.51 4.82 5.20
C GLU A 291 -4.16 4.47 3.86
N HIS A 292 -5.31 5.08 3.54
CA HIS A 292 -5.99 4.88 2.27
C HIS A 292 -5.14 5.29 1.06
N GLN A 293 -4.48 6.47 1.11
CA GLN A 293 -3.60 6.92 0.04
C GLN A 293 -2.42 5.98 -0.18
N VAL A 294 -1.78 5.54 0.91
CA VAL A 294 -0.71 4.54 0.86
C VAL A 294 -1.22 3.24 0.23
N GLN A 295 -2.36 2.71 0.69
CA GLN A 295 -2.92 1.47 0.17
C GLN A 295 -3.25 1.54 -1.33
N GLN A 296 -3.80 2.67 -1.81
CA GLN A 296 -4.07 2.86 -3.24
C GLN A 296 -2.80 2.83 -4.09
N ILE A 297 -1.73 3.47 -3.60
CA ILE A 297 -0.44 3.46 -4.29
C ILE A 297 0.16 2.06 -4.28
N LEU A 298 0.17 1.38 -3.13
CA LEU A 298 0.70 0.01 -3.01
C LEU A 298 -0.03 -0.97 -3.92
N ASN A 299 -1.37 -0.89 -3.99
CA ASN A 299 -2.16 -1.73 -4.89
C ASN A 299 -1.74 -1.52 -6.35
N ARG A 300 -1.50 -0.27 -6.78
CA ARG A 300 -0.98 0.01 -8.14
C ARG A 300 0.39 -0.62 -8.37
N TYR A 301 1.33 -0.47 -7.42
CA TYR A 301 2.65 -1.09 -7.53
C TYR A 301 2.56 -2.62 -7.57
N GLN A 302 1.69 -3.21 -6.79
CA GLN A 302 1.45 -4.65 -6.80
C GLN A 302 0.81 -5.12 -8.10
N GLU A 303 -0.22 -4.42 -8.58
CA GLU A 303 -0.97 -4.78 -9.79
C GLU A 303 -0.16 -4.51 -11.07
N GLU A 304 0.50 -3.35 -11.17
CA GLU A 304 1.19 -2.93 -12.39
C GLU A 304 2.62 -3.47 -12.50
N GLN A 305 3.31 -3.67 -11.37
CA GLN A 305 4.73 -4.03 -11.36
C GLN A 305 5.01 -5.38 -10.69
N GLY A 306 3.97 -6.03 -10.13
CA GLY A 306 4.15 -7.29 -9.40
C GLY A 306 5.00 -7.14 -8.15
N ALA A 307 5.08 -5.91 -7.58
CA ALA A 307 5.89 -5.64 -6.41
C ALA A 307 5.38 -6.41 -5.19
N GLU A 308 6.29 -6.94 -4.38
CA GLU A 308 5.93 -7.45 -3.06
C GLU A 308 5.74 -6.28 -2.11
N VAL A 309 4.52 -6.12 -1.59
CA VAL A 309 4.16 -5.02 -0.71
C VAL A 309 3.67 -5.53 0.64
N SER A 310 3.95 -4.77 1.68
CA SER A 310 3.34 -4.95 2.99
C SER A 310 2.99 -3.59 3.58
N VAL A 311 1.89 -3.48 4.31
CA VAL A 311 1.46 -2.26 4.99
C VAL A 311 0.90 -2.60 6.37
N CYS A 312 1.21 -1.76 7.34
CA CYS A 312 0.68 -1.84 8.70
C CYS A 312 0.42 -0.42 9.22
N SER A 313 -0.65 -0.25 9.98
CA SER A 313 -1.05 1.03 10.55
C SER A 313 -1.08 0.97 12.08
N ASN A 314 -0.85 2.13 12.71
CA ASN A 314 -0.86 2.30 14.17
C ASN A 314 0.02 1.24 14.88
N VAL A 315 1.27 1.12 14.43
CA VAL A 315 2.23 0.16 14.97
C VAL A 315 2.86 0.73 16.22
N VAL A 316 2.61 0.11 17.37
CA VAL A 316 3.22 0.48 18.63
C VAL A 316 4.46 -0.37 18.87
N LEU A 317 5.59 0.30 18.98
CA LEU A 317 6.91 -0.29 19.20
C LEU A 317 7.33 -0.14 20.65
N SER A 318 8.01 -1.15 21.19
CA SER A 318 8.74 -1.07 22.45
C SER A 318 10.20 -1.43 22.20
N GLU A 319 11.11 -0.63 22.71
CA GLU A 319 12.54 -0.97 22.68
C GLU A 319 12.80 -2.20 23.56
N THR A 320 13.48 -3.20 23.02
CA THR A 320 13.81 -4.43 23.76
C THR A 320 14.80 -4.17 24.92
N ALA A 321 15.56 -3.10 24.84
CA ALA A 321 16.61 -2.73 25.79
C ALA A 321 16.17 -1.75 26.89
N SER A 322 15.01 -1.08 26.73
CA SER A 322 14.52 -0.07 27.68
C SER A 322 13.10 -0.37 28.14
N VAL A 323 12.93 -0.46 29.45
CA VAL A 323 11.58 -0.68 30.04
C VAL A 323 10.82 0.64 30.00
N GLY A 324 9.72 0.69 29.20
CA GLY A 324 8.73 1.77 29.27
C GLY A 324 8.74 2.81 28.14
N SER A 325 9.69 2.76 27.21
CA SER A 325 9.63 3.64 26.02
C SER A 325 8.83 2.97 24.90
N THR A 326 7.70 3.56 24.56
CA THR A 326 6.89 3.13 23.40
C THR A 326 6.84 4.22 22.36
N HIS A 327 6.89 3.83 21.09
CA HIS A 327 6.73 4.70 19.93
C HIS A 327 5.57 4.19 19.09
N GLU A 328 4.69 5.08 18.67
CA GLU A 328 3.63 4.78 17.71
C GLU A 328 4.04 5.32 16.35
N LEU A 329 3.90 4.48 15.32
CA LEU A 329 4.11 4.81 13.91
C LEU A 329 2.75 4.71 13.21
N ASP A 330 2.31 5.81 12.58
CA ASP A 330 0.96 5.89 12.04
C ASP A 330 0.77 4.93 10.86
N VAL A 331 1.64 4.95 9.85
CA VAL A 331 1.63 3.99 8.73
C VAL A 331 3.07 3.60 8.36
N VAL A 332 3.33 2.31 8.32
CA VAL A 332 4.60 1.76 7.81
C VAL A 332 4.32 0.78 6.68
N PHE A 333 5.16 0.80 5.67
CA PHE A 333 5.00 -0.13 4.56
C PHE A 333 6.36 -0.53 3.97
N SER A 334 6.36 -1.62 3.22
CA SER A 334 7.52 -1.99 2.40
C SER A 334 7.11 -2.30 0.97
N ILE A 335 8.02 -2.00 0.03
CA ILE A 335 7.93 -2.37 -1.38
C ILE A 335 9.23 -3.07 -1.76
N ASN A 336 9.14 -4.34 -2.15
CA ASN A 336 10.31 -5.17 -2.49
C ASN A 336 11.39 -5.13 -1.39
N GLY A 337 10.97 -5.15 -0.12
CA GLY A 337 11.85 -5.11 1.05
C GLY A 337 12.41 -3.75 1.44
N LYS A 338 12.10 -2.68 0.71
CA LYS A 338 12.42 -1.30 1.10
C LYS A 338 11.38 -0.79 2.06
N PHE A 339 11.84 -0.32 3.21
CA PHE A 339 10.98 0.20 4.27
C PHE A 339 10.69 1.68 4.09
N PHE A 340 9.44 2.07 4.37
CA PHE A 340 8.94 3.44 4.34
C PHE A 340 8.06 3.69 5.55
N TRP A 341 8.06 4.94 6.00
CA TRP A 341 7.27 5.40 7.13
C TRP A 341 6.53 6.68 6.77
N VAL A 342 5.22 6.73 7.07
CA VAL A 342 4.38 7.92 6.93
C VAL A 342 3.80 8.26 8.29
N GLU A 343 3.97 9.50 8.69
CA GLU A 343 3.46 10.06 9.94
C GLU A 343 2.42 11.14 9.64
N ALA A 344 1.27 11.08 10.28
CA ALA A 344 0.14 11.97 10.08
C ALA A 344 -0.01 12.93 11.27
N LYS A 345 0.00 14.23 11.03
CA LYS A 345 -0.19 15.24 12.07
C LYS A 345 -1.24 16.25 11.64
N SER A 346 -2.32 16.31 12.38
CA SER A 346 -3.40 17.25 12.14
C SER A 346 -3.11 18.66 12.65
N SER A 347 -1.95 18.90 13.28
CA SER A 347 -1.51 20.21 13.75
C SER A 347 -0.02 20.39 13.57
N SER A 348 0.39 21.53 12.99
CA SER A 348 1.79 21.90 12.84
C SER A 348 2.52 22.11 14.17
N ARG A 349 1.78 22.47 15.23
CA ARG A 349 2.33 22.69 16.58
C ARG A 349 2.75 21.41 17.29
N SER A 350 2.30 20.24 16.82
CA SER A 350 2.57 18.95 17.45
C SER A 350 3.74 18.19 16.82
N ILE A 351 4.47 18.80 15.88
CA ILE A 351 5.57 18.14 15.19
C ILE A 351 6.88 18.38 15.97
N ASP A 352 7.47 17.28 16.46
CA ASP A 352 8.80 17.27 17.05
C ASP A 352 9.79 16.66 16.04
N TYR A 353 10.41 17.51 15.24
CA TYR A 353 11.33 17.10 14.18
C TYR A 353 12.58 16.38 14.74
N GLY A 354 13.03 16.74 15.95
CA GLY A 354 14.16 16.08 16.62
C GLY A 354 13.85 14.62 16.98
N LYS A 355 12.61 14.35 17.40
CA LYS A 355 12.13 12.99 17.65
C LYS A 355 12.19 12.13 16.39
N TYR A 356 11.78 12.66 15.24
CA TYR A 356 11.79 11.92 13.97
C TYR A 356 13.19 11.64 13.48
N ALA A 357 14.13 12.58 13.63
CA ALA A 357 15.53 12.35 13.32
C ALA A 357 16.11 11.17 14.12
N SER A 358 15.90 11.18 15.43
CA SER A 358 16.35 10.11 16.32
C SER A 358 15.70 8.76 15.98
N LEU A 359 14.43 8.74 15.63
CA LEU A 359 13.74 7.51 15.22
C LEU A 359 14.22 6.99 13.86
N CYS A 360 14.46 7.85 12.89
CA CYS A 360 15.02 7.45 11.59
C CYS A 360 16.38 6.75 11.78
N GLU A 361 17.27 7.32 12.61
CA GLU A 361 18.55 6.71 12.93
C GLU A 361 18.39 5.33 13.59
N LYS A 362 17.52 5.22 14.60
CA LYS A 362 17.26 3.96 15.32
C LYS A 362 16.60 2.91 14.43
N LEU A 363 15.72 3.31 13.51
CA LEU A 363 15.06 2.42 12.57
C LEU A 363 15.92 2.11 11.33
N ASN A 364 17.13 2.66 11.26
CA ASN A 364 18.02 2.55 10.10
C ASN A 364 17.30 2.94 8.79
N VAL A 365 16.59 4.06 8.84
CA VAL A 365 15.78 4.61 7.73
C VAL A 365 16.34 5.97 7.36
N THR A 366 16.50 6.22 6.08
CA THR A 366 16.91 7.54 5.61
C THR A 366 15.76 8.55 5.71
N PRO A 367 16.03 9.84 5.94
CA PRO A 367 14.98 10.87 5.95
C PRO A 367 14.12 10.88 4.68
N GLU A 368 14.67 10.46 3.54
CA GLU A 368 13.97 10.37 2.26
C GLU A 368 12.91 9.25 2.23
N SER A 369 12.96 8.30 3.17
CA SER A 369 11.96 7.22 3.32
C SER A 369 10.90 7.55 4.37
N LEU A 370 10.96 8.75 4.97
CA LEU A 370 9.94 9.30 5.87
C LEU A 370 9.15 10.39 5.17
N LEU A 371 7.83 10.31 5.23
CA LEU A 371 6.89 11.36 4.81
C LEU A 371 6.10 11.85 6.02
N LEU A 372 6.18 13.13 6.32
CA LEU A 372 5.33 13.79 7.31
C LEU A 372 4.12 14.42 6.59
N VAL A 373 2.92 13.98 6.92
CA VAL A 373 1.68 14.53 6.36
C VAL A 373 1.04 15.46 7.39
N ASN A 374 0.89 16.73 7.03
CA ASN A 374 0.31 17.72 7.91
C ASN A 374 -0.90 18.42 7.24
N SER A 375 -2.06 18.37 7.88
CA SER A 375 -3.30 18.94 7.31
C SER A 375 -3.44 20.45 7.46
N ASP A 376 -2.63 21.08 8.32
CA ASP A 376 -2.71 22.50 8.61
C ASP A 376 -1.74 23.35 7.77
N LEU A 377 -0.78 22.72 7.08
CA LEU A 377 0.20 23.43 6.27
C LEU A 377 -0.30 23.65 4.83
N SER A 378 -0.02 24.83 4.28
CA SER A 378 -0.14 25.09 2.84
C SER A 378 0.95 24.33 2.06
N VAL A 379 0.84 24.30 0.74
CA VAL A 379 1.86 23.67 -0.14
C VAL A 379 3.21 24.37 0.04
N GLU A 380 3.22 25.70 0.06
CA GLU A 380 4.43 26.52 0.23
C GLU A 380 5.08 26.30 1.59
N GLU A 381 4.28 26.15 2.65
CA GLU A 381 4.78 25.84 3.99
C GLU A 381 5.37 24.43 4.04
N CYS A 382 4.75 23.44 3.40
CA CYS A 382 5.31 22.08 3.28
C CYS A 382 6.68 22.11 2.59
N GLU A 383 6.83 22.84 1.49
CA GLU A 383 8.11 23.01 0.80
C GLU A 383 9.17 23.66 1.69
N GLY A 384 8.80 24.73 2.41
CA GLY A 384 9.69 25.42 3.35
C GLY A 384 10.17 24.53 4.48
N VAL A 385 9.25 23.75 5.08
CA VAL A 385 9.58 22.80 6.15
C VAL A 385 10.47 21.67 5.62
N SER A 386 10.15 21.14 4.43
CA SER A 386 10.94 20.10 3.78
C SER A 386 12.38 20.55 3.54
N TYR A 387 12.55 21.77 3.04
CA TYR A 387 13.89 22.35 2.81
C TYR A 387 14.69 22.52 4.10
N PHE A 388 14.04 23.05 5.16
CA PHE A 388 14.74 23.38 6.42
C PHE A 388 15.17 22.14 7.20
N TRP A 389 14.29 21.13 7.26
CA TRP A 389 14.51 19.93 8.08
C TRP A 389 15.04 18.73 7.31
N ASN A 390 15.16 18.82 6.00
CA ASN A 390 15.54 17.73 5.12
C ASN A 390 14.65 16.49 5.24
N TYR A 391 13.36 16.69 5.53
CA TYR A 391 12.31 15.67 5.50
C TYR A 391 11.38 15.91 4.34
N ARG A 392 10.69 14.87 3.90
CA ARG A 392 9.55 15.04 3.01
C ARG A 392 8.35 15.47 3.82
N VAL A 393 7.69 16.53 3.42
CA VAL A 393 6.48 17.04 4.05
C VAL A 393 5.41 17.23 2.99
N ALA A 394 4.20 16.75 3.26
CA ALA A 394 3.05 16.90 2.39
C ALA A 394 1.84 17.38 3.19
N ASN A 395 0.87 17.93 2.47
CA ASN A 395 -0.50 18.12 2.97
C ASN A 395 -1.49 17.20 2.24
N CYS A 396 -2.77 17.32 2.51
CA CYS A 396 -3.78 16.48 1.84
C CYS A 396 -3.81 16.63 0.32
N ALA A 397 -3.38 17.78 -0.22
CA ALA A 397 -3.36 18.02 -1.66
C ALA A 397 -2.14 17.39 -2.37
N THR A 398 -1.01 17.26 -1.68
CA THR A 398 0.27 16.84 -2.28
C THR A 398 0.70 15.43 -1.86
N ILE A 399 0.02 14.78 -0.92
CA ILE A 399 0.39 13.47 -0.37
C ILE A 399 0.64 12.41 -1.44
N THR A 400 -0.24 12.30 -2.43
CA THR A 400 -0.13 11.28 -3.49
C THR A 400 1.15 11.48 -4.30
N GLN A 401 1.42 12.72 -4.72
CA GLN A 401 2.61 13.08 -5.48
C GLN A 401 3.89 12.84 -4.68
N GLU A 402 3.91 13.22 -3.40
CA GLU A 402 5.08 13.03 -2.53
C GLU A 402 5.34 11.55 -2.22
N LEU A 403 4.31 10.74 -2.02
CA LEU A 403 4.44 9.29 -1.86
C LEU A 403 5.03 8.65 -3.12
N GLU A 404 4.51 8.98 -4.30
CA GLU A 404 5.02 8.44 -5.57
C GLU A 404 6.48 8.84 -5.80
N SER A 405 6.82 10.12 -5.56
CA SER A 405 8.20 10.62 -5.65
C SER A 405 9.13 9.94 -4.65
N MET A 406 8.67 9.72 -3.42
CA MET A 406 9.43 9.03 -2.37
C MET A 406 9.77 7.60 -2.78
N ILE A 407 8.77 6.87 -3.23
CA ILE A 407 8.90 5.47 -3.65
C ILE A 407 9.81 5.35 -4.88
N ALA A 408 9.58 6.17 -5.91
CA ALA A 408 10.36 6.14 -7.15
C ALA A 408 11.85 6.37 -6.89
N LYS A 409 12.22 7.40 -6.11
CA LYS A 409 13.63 7.69 -5.78
C LYS A 409 14.32 6.54 -5.05
N GLN A 410 13.63 5.85 -4.14
CA GLN A 410 14.20 4.74 -3.38
C GLN A 410 14.34 3.46 -4.23
N ILE A 411 13.43 3.22 -5.16
CA ILE A 411 13.50 2.08 -6.07
C ILE A 411 14.60 2.29 -7.12
N GLU A 412 14.73 3.49 -7.70
CA GLU A 412 15.76 3.82 -8.69
C GLU A 412 17.18 3.78 -8.11
N SER A 413 17.37 4.21 -6.86
CA SER A 413 18.67 4.18 -6.18
C SER A 413 19.26 2.77 -6.05
N THR A 414 18.41 1.76 -6.06
CA THR A 414 18.83 0.35 -5.97
C THR A 414 19.23 -0.22 -7.33
N GLY A 415 18.58 0.24 -8.41
CA GLY A 415 18.98 -0.14 -9.79
C GLY A 415 20.37 0.38 -10.14
N ASN A 416 20.74 1.57 -9.66
CA ASN A 416 22.04 2.18 -9.94
C ASN A 416 23.17 1.65 -9.02
N ALA A 417 22.88 1.25 -7.79
CA ALA A 417 23.89 0.67 -6.90
C ALA A 417 24.36 -0.72 -7.36
N ALA A 418 23.51 -1.45 -8.08
CA ALA A 418 23.86 -2.74 -8.69
C ALA A 418 24.73 -2.57 -9.96
N LEU A 419 24.82 -1.35 -10.51
CA LEU A 419 25.59 -1.06 -11.74
C LEU A 419 26.96 -0.41 -11.45
N SER A 420 27.28 -0.06 -10.19
CA SER A 420 28.53 0.64 -9.83
C SER A 420 29.57 -0.21 -9.09
N THR A 421 29.44 -1.52 -9.06
CA THR A 421 30.41 -2.47 -8.49
C THR A 421 31.12 -3.27 -9.59
N ASP A 422 31.54 -2.59 -10.66
CA ASP A 422 32.55 -3.10 -11.60
C ASP A 422 33.83 -2.27 -11.52
#